data_0c46659971cb8ea091ff0461788f9c08
#
_entry.id   0c46659971cb8ea091ff0461788f9c08
#
_cell.length_a   1.000
_cell.length_b   1.000
_cell.length_c   1.000
_cell.angle_alpha   90.00
_cell.angle_beta   90.00
_cell.angle_gamma   90.00
#
_symmetry.space_group_name_H-M   'P 1'
#
loop_
_entity.id
_entity.type
_entity.pdbx_description
1 polymer ?
#
loop_
_entity_poly.entity_id
_entity_poly.type
_entity_poly.pdbx_seq_one_letter_code
_entity_poly.pdbx_strand_id
1 'polypeptide(L)'
;MVCDGNTDPDWIAMDLFSQAEHDEDAQSILVSPDADFLDKVAASVDKLLPTMERSEIITTSLKERGALLKVRDMDEAVEVANFIAPEHLELSVEDPLAMAPKIRHAGAIFMGRYTAEALGDYCAGPNHVLPTSRTARFSSPLGVYDFQKRSSLIMCSADGASELGKTASKMARGEAVSYTHLTLPT
;
A
#
# COMPACT_ATOMS: atom_id res chain seq x y z
N MET A 1 -8.29 -5.74 -3.72
CA MET A 1 -9.44 -4.84 -3.94
C MET A 1 -10.34 -4.85 -2.71
N VAL A 2 -10.96 -3.72 -2.37
CA VAL A 2 -12.03 -3.59 -1.36
C VAL A 2 -13.28 -3.05 -2.07
N CYS A 3 -14.38 -3.78 -2.00
CA CYS A 3 -15.62 -3.46 -2.71
C CYS A 3 -16.83 -3.45 -1.78
N ASP A 4 -17.73 -2.49 -1.98
CA ASP A 4 -19.00 -2.37 -1.24
C ASP A 4 -20.18 -3.14 -1.87
N GLY A 5 -19.94 -3.83 -2.98
CA GLY A 5 -20.95 -4.62 -3.69
C GLY A 5 -21.72 -3.89 -4.80
N ASN A 6 -21.42 -2.61 -5.05
CA ASN A 6 -22.18 -1.79 -6.02
C ASN A 6 -21.47 -1.56 -7.37
N THR A 7 -20.35 -2.23 -7.61
CA THR A 7 -19.62 -2.16 -8.88
C THR A 7 -20.02 -3.33 -9.79
N ASP A 8 -19.90 -3.16 -11.10
CA ASP A 8 -20.16 -4.25 -12.05
C ASP A 8 -19.19 -5.42 -11.78
N PRO A 9 -19.69 -6.65 -11.53
CA PRO A 9 -18.84 -7.81 -11.27
C PRO A 9 -17.88 -8.15 -12.42
N ASP A 10 -18.23 -7.87 -13.67
CA ASP A 10 -17.33 -8.09 -14.81
C ASP A 10 -16.12 -7.16 -14.76
N TRP A 11 -16.29 -5.89 -14.32
CA TRP A 11 -15.17 -4.96 -14.15
C TRP A 11 -14.23 -5.44 -13.05
N ILE A 12 -14.79 -5.87 -11.91
CA ILE A 12 -13.98 -6.40 -10.79
C ILE A 12 -13.21 -7.67 -11.22
N ALA A 13 -13.83 -8.55 -12.00
CA ALA A 13 -13.14 -9.72 -12.51
C ALA A 13 -11.97 -9.34 -13.44
N MET A 14 -12.14 -8.33 -14.30
CA MET A 14 -11.07 -7.83 -15.17
C MET A 14 -9.93 -7.21 -14.39
N ASP A 15 -10.19 -6.46 -13.33
CA ASP A 15 -9.15 -5.88 -12.48
C ASP A 15 -8.42 -6.97 -11.66
N LEU A 16 -9.10 -8.04 -11.23
CA LEU A 16 -8.44 -9.20 -10.64
C LEU A 16 -7.52 -9.90 -11.64
N PHE A 17 -7.90 -9.95 -12.92
CA PHE A 17 -7.06 -10.52 -13.98
C PHE A 17 -5.85 -9.67 -14.28
N SER A 18 -5.96 -8.34 -14.24
CA SER A 18 -4.82 -7.46 -14.51
C SER A 18 -3.65 -7.73 -13.57
N GLN A 19 -3.91 -8.00 -12.30
CA GLN A 19 -2.89 -8.44 -11.35
C GLN A 19 -2.47 -9.90 -11.57
N ALA A 20 -3.43 -10.81 -11.79
CA ALA A 20 -3.18 -12.25 -11.90
C ALA A 20 -2.38 -12.64 -13.15
N GLU A 21 -2.48 -11.86 -14.25
CA GLU A 21 -1.79 -12.16 -15.50
C GLU A 21 -0.29 -11.87 -15.48
N HIS A 22 0.21 -11.13 -14.49
CA HIS A 22 1.62 -10.78 -14.39
C HIS A 22 2.50 -12.00 -14.15
N ASP A 23 2.11 -12.86 -13.21
CA ASP A 23 2.91 -14.03 -12.80
C ASP A 23 2.03 -15.08 -12.13
N GLU A 24 2.41 -16.36 -12.19
CA GLU A 24 1.72 -17.45 -11.48
C GLU A 24 1.74 -17.28 -9.96
N ASP A 25 2.74 -16.59 -9.42
CA ASP A 25 2.87 -16.24 -8.00
C ASP A 25 2.15 -14.92 -7.62
N ALA A 26 1.56 -14.21 -8.59
CA ALA A 26 0.78 -13.00 -8.33
C ALA A 26 -0.41 -13.31 -7.40
N GLN A 27 -0.81 -12.34 -6.60
CA GLN A 27 -1.88 -12.50 -5.62
C GLN A 27 -2.99 -11.48 -5.84
N SER A 28 -4.15 -11.96 -6.28
CA SER A 28 -5.36 -11.16 -6.47
C SER A 28 -6.38 -11.47 -5.38
N ILE A 29 -6.72 -10.47 -4.57
CA ILE A 29 -7.62 -10.63 -3.43
C ILE A 29 -8.76 -9.62 -3.52
N LEU A 30 -10.01 -10.11 -3.46
CA LEU A 30 -11.21 -9.29 -3.32
C LEU A 30 -11.76 -9.42 -1.90
N VAL A 31 -12.03 -8.27 -1.28
CA VAL A 31 -12.64 -8.18 0.05
C VAL A 31 -13.97 -7.45 -0.04
N SER A 32 -15.05 -8.04 0.42
CA SER A 32 -16.37 -7.42 0.43
C SER A 32 -17.23 -7.91 1.60
N PRO A 33 -18.09 -7.08 2.19
CA PRO A 33 -19.11 -7.53 3.13
C PRO A 33 -20.33 -8.18 2.46
N ASP A 34 -20.47 -8.09 1.14
CA ASP A 34 -21.59 -8.61 0.37
C ASP A 34 -21.24 -9.99 -0.23
N ALA A 35 -21.80 -11.06 0.34
CA ALA A 35 -21.57 -12.43 -0.14
C ALA A 35 -22.16 -12.66 -1.53
N ASP A 36 -23.35 -12.12 -1.81
CA ASP A 36 -24.00 -12.29 -3.13
C ASP A 36 -23.20 -11.60 -4.24
N PHE A 37 -22.52 -10.49 -3.88
CA PHE A 37 -21.60 -9.82 -4.80
C PHE A 37 -20.35 -10.65 -5.07
N LEU A 38 -19.76 -11.26 -4.04
CA LEU A 38 -18.60 -12.17 -4.22
C LEU A 38 -18.94 -13.34 -5.14
N ASP A 39 -20.14 -13.93 -4.98
CA ASP A 39 -20.61 -15.01 -5.85
C ASP A 39 -20.79 -14.55 -7.31
N LYS A 40 -21.29 -13.32 -7.52
CA LYS A 40 -21.41 -12.74 -8.87
C LYS A 40 -20.04 -12.49 -9.49
N VAL A 41 -19.07 -12.02 -8.73
CA VAL A 41 -17.69 -11.84 -9.22
C VAL A 41 -17.07 -13.19 -9.56
N ALA A 42 -17.25 -14.22 -8.75
CA ALA A 42 -16.80 -15.57 -9.07
C ALA A 42 -17.39 -16.08 -10.40
N ALA A 43 -18.69 -15.87 -10.61
CA ALA A 43 -19.34 -16.23 -11.88
C ALA A 43 -18.81 -15.41 -13.07
N SER A 44 -18.46 -14.13 -12.85
CA SER A 44 -17.83 -13.29 -13.87
C SER A 44 -16.41 -13.76 -14.21
N VAL A 45 -15.65 -14.19 -13.21
CA VAL A 45 -14.32 -14.82 -13.41
C VAL A 45 -14.45 -16.05 -14.30
N ASP A 46 -15.35 -16.98 -13.98
CA ASP A 46 -15.56 -18.19 -14.75
C ASP A 46 -15.99 -17.89 -16.21
N LYS A 47 -16.81 -16.85 -16.39
CA LYS A 47 -17.32 -16.41 -17.69
C LYS A 47 -16.22 -15.77 -18.55
N LEU A 48 -15.38 -14.91 -17.97
CA LEU A 48 -14.45 -14.06 -18.70
C LEU A 48 -13.07 -14.71 -18.88
N LEU A 49 -12.64 -15.56 -17.93
CA LEU A 49 -11.32 -16.19 -17.94
C LEU A 49 -10.97 -16.90 -19.27
N PRO A 50 -11.89 -17.64 -19.91
CA PRO A 50 -11.61 -18.29 -21.21
C PRO A 50 -11.32 -17.30 -22.36
N THR A 51 -11.65 -16.02 -22.20
CA THR A 51 -11.45 -14.98 -23.21
C THR A 51 -10.10 -14.27 -23.08
N MET A 52 -9.36 -14.51 -21.99
CA MET A 52 -8.10 -13.86 -21.69
C MET A 52 -6.94 -14.51 -22.45
N GLU A 53 -6.04 -13.69 -22.99
CA GLU A 53 -4.85 -14.18 -23.72
C GLU A 53 -3.91 -15.01 -22.83
N ARG A 54 -3.74 -14.61 -21.54
CA ARG A 54 -2.88 -15.29 -20.57
C ARG A 54 -3.69 -16.17 -19.59
N SER A 55 -4.78 -16.76 -20.04
CA SER A 55 -5.73 -17.52 -19.22
C SER A 55 -5.08 -18.63 -18.38
N GLU A 56 -4.02 -19.27 -18.85
CA GLU A 56 -3.30 -20.31 -18.08
C GLU A 56 -2.59 -19.72 -16.86
N ILE A 57 -1.89 -18.60 -17.01
CA ILE A 57 -1.20 -17.89 -15.90
C ILE A 57 -2.23 -17.38 -14.91
N ILE A 58 -3.27 -16.69 -15.41
CA ILE A 58 -4.36 -16.18 -14.57
C ILE A 58 -5.01 -17.32 -13.78
N THR A 59 -5.28 -18.47 -14.42
CA THR A 59 -5.87 -19.63 -13.76
C THR A 59 -5.00 -20.14 -12.61
N THR A 60 -3.70 -20.28 -12.84
CA THR A 60 -2.75 -20.73 -11.82
C THR A 60 -2.68 -19.74 -10.66
N SER A 61 -2.49 -18.46 -10.96
CA SER A 61 -2.42 -17.39 -9.99
C SER A 61 -3.69 -17.32 -9.12
N LEU A 62 -4.87 -17.25 -9.73
CA LEU A 62 -6.13 -17.17 -8.98
C LEU A 62 -6.39 -18.43 -8.15
N LYS A 63 -6.04 -19.62 -8.65
CA LYS A 63 -6.28 -20.89 -7.97
C LYS A 63 -5.37 -21.10 -6.78
N GLU A 64 -4.10 -20.75 -6.91
CA GLU A 64 -3.09 -20.98 -5.87
C GLU A 64 -2.96 -19.81 -4.89
N ARG A 65 -3.22 -18.59 -5.35
CA ARG A 65 -2.94 -17.34 -4.62
C ARG A 65 -4.12 -16.38 -4.51
N GLY A 66 -5.18 -16.57 -5.32
CA GLY A 66 -6.37 -15.72 -5.30
C GLY A 66 -7.26 -15.98 -4.09
N ALA A 67 -8.04 -14.97 -3.69
CA ALA A 67 -9.04 -15.12 -2.64
C ALA A 67 -10.21 -14.15 -2.80
N LEU A 68 -11.42 -14.66 -2.57
CA LEU A 68 -12.63 -13.87 -2.36
C LEU A 68 -12.98 -13.92 -0.87
N LEU A 69 -12.79 -12.81 -0.17
CA LEU A 69 -12.90 -12.74 1.29
C LEU A 69 -14.18 -12.01 1.71
N LYS A 70 -15.08 -12.75 2.32
CA LYS A 70 -16.28 -12.19 2.96
C LYS A 70 -15.91 -11.67 4.35
N VAL A 71 -16.17 -10.39 4.59
CA VAL A 71 -15.98 -9.70 5.87
C VAL A 71 -17.32 -9.28 6.48
N ARG A 72 -17.33 -8.86 7.73
CA ARG A 72 -18.55 -8.41 8.43
C ARG A 72 -19.06 -7.07 7.91
N ASP A 73 -18.12 -6.14 7.71
CA ASP A 73 -18.38 -4.75 7.37
C ASP A 73 -17.14 -4.11 6.71
N MET A 74 -17.26 -2.83 6.33
CA MET A 74 -16.18 -2.09 5.66
C MET A 74 -15.02 -1.74 6.60
N ASP A 75 -15.22 -1.69 7.91
CA ASP A 75 -14.12 -1.45 8.86
C ASP A 75 -13.24 -2.70 8.96
N GLU A 76 -13.80 -3.90 8.96
CA GLU A 76 -13.03 -5.15 8.85
C GLU A 76 -12.33 -5.26 7.49
N ALA A 77 -12.95 -4.79 6.40
CA ALA A 77 -12.29 -4.73 5.08
C ALA A 77 -11.02 -3.87 5.12
N VAL A 78 -11.06 -2.73 5.81
CA VAL A 78 -9.89 -1.87 6.05
C VAL A 78 -8.82 -2.58 6.88
N GLU A 79 -9.20 -3.30 7.93
CA GLU A 79 -8.25 -4.08 8.75
C GLU A 79 -7.55 -5.15 7.92
N VAL A 80 -8.32 -5.88 7.09
CA VAL A 80 -7.77 -6.90 6.18
C VAL A 80 -6.84 -6.27 5.15
N ALA A 81 -7.21 -5.15 4.51
CA ALA A 81 -6.37 -4.44 3.57
C ALA A 81 -5.03 -3.99 4.20
N ASN A 82 -5.08 -3.41 5.40
CA ASN A 82 -3.89 -3.01 6.15
C ASN A 82 -3.04 -4.24 6.58
N PHE A 83 -3.68 -5.37 6.89
CA PHE A 83 -2.96 -6.60 7.19
C PHE A 83 -2.25 -7.18 5.97
N ILE A 84 -2.89 -7.16 4.81
CA ILE A 84 -2.29 -7.60 3.53
C ILE A 84 -1.14 -6.67 3.15
N ALA A 85 -1.30 -5.35 3.32
CA ALA A 85 -0.37 -4.33 2.87
C ALA A 85 -0.01 -4.50 1.38
N PRO A 86 -1.01 -4.40 0.49
CA PRO A 86 -0.85 -4.70 -0.93
C PRO A 86 0.02 -3.68 -1.65
N GLU A 87 0.56 -4.08 -2.78
CA GLU A 87 1.19 -3.19 -3.76
C GLU A 87 0.14 -2.26 -4.36
N HIS A 88 -0.91 -2.81 -4.93
CA HIS A 88 -2.07 -2.09 -5.47
C HIS A 88 -3.29 -2.31 -4.58
N LEU A 89 -3.90 -1.24 -4.11
CA LEU A 89 -5.16 -1.28 -3.37
C LEU A 89 -6.23 -0.49 -4.11
N GLU A 90 -7.21 -1.17 -4.63
CA GLU A 90 -8.39 -0.53 -5.21
C GLU A 90 -9.51 -0.42 -4.17
N LEU A 91 -10.05 0.79 -4.03
CA LEU A 91 -11.19 1.11 -3.18
C LEU A 91 -12.43 1.35 -4.06
N SER A 92 -13.06 0.26 -4.51
CA SER A 92 -14.27 0.31 -5.33
C SER A 92 -15.51 0.44 -4.44
N VAL A 93 -15.65 1.60 -3.82
CA VAL A 93 -16.65 1.92 -2.80
C VAL A 93 -17.34 3.25 -3.08
N GLU A 94 -18.47 3.51 -2.39
CA GLU A 94 -19.26 4.74 -2.57
C GLU A 94 -18.48 6.01 -2.18
N ASP A 95 -17.79 5.98 -1.03
CA ASP A 95 -16.99 7.09 -0.55
C ASP A 95 -15.52 6.68 -0.30
N PRO A 96 -14.69 6.61 -1.36
CA PRO A 96 -13.29 6.25 -1.22
C PRO A 96 -12.48 7.33 -0.48
N LEU A 97 -12.91 8.60 -0.51
CA LEU A 97 -12.23 9.69 0.21
C LEU A 97 -12.36 9.55 1.71
N ALA A 98 -13.52 9.11 2.21
CA ALA A 98 -13.71 8.84 3.63
C ALA A 98 -12.96 7.57 4.10
N MET A 99 -12.73 6.60 3.19
CA MET A 99 -12.03 5.36 3.51
C MET A 99 -10.50 5.50 3.45
N ALA A 100 -9.96 6.22 2.47
CA ALA A 100 -8.51 6.32 2.23
C ALA A 100 -7.69 6.71 3.48
N PRO A 101 -8.12 7.63 4.37
CA PRO A 101 -7.38 7.96 5.59
C PRO A 101 -7.24 6.81 6.58
N LYS A 102 -8.07 5.75 6.49
CA LYS A 102 -8.00 4.56 7.33
C LYS A 102 -6.97 3.54 6.80
N ILE A 103 -6.54 3.69 5.55
CA ILE A 103 -5.52 2.82 4.92
C ILE A 103 -4.14 3.32 5.33
N ARG A 104 -3.37 2.44 5.93
CA ARG A 104 -2.01 2.74 6.43
C ARG A 104 -0.91 2.10 5.60
N HIS A 105 -1.24 1.01 4.91
CA HIS A 105 -0.26 0.17 4.26
C HIS A 105 -0.76 -0.25 2.88
N ALA A 106 -0.41 0.54 1.86
CA ALA A 106 -0.59 0.20 0.45
C ALA A 106 0.50 0.90 -0.38
N GLY A 107 0.96 0.29 -1.44
CA GLY A 107 1.90 0.90 -2.37
C GLY A 107 1.25 2.02 -3.17
N ALA A 108 0.12 1.73 -3.81
CA ALA A 108 -0.75 2.71 -4.45
C ALA A 108 -2.21 2.47 -4.04
N ILE A 109 -3.01 3.53 -4.00
CA ILE A 109 -4.44 3.46 -3.69
C ILE A 109 -5.22 4.02 -4.87
N PHE A 110 -6.00 3.16 -5.52
CA PHE A 110 -6.88 3.50 -6.65
C PHE A 110 -8.27 3.79 -6.10
N MET A 111 -8.76 5.00 -6.31
CA MET A 111 -9.90 5.50 -5.57
C MET A 111 -11.14 5.59 -6.45
N GLY A 112 -12.15 4.80 -6.10
CA GLY A 112 -13.46 4.80 -6.75
C GLY A 112 -13.60 3.77 -7.87
N ARG A 113 -14.85 3.53 -8.28
CA ARG A 113 -15.27 2.45 -9.19
C ARG A 113 -14.72 2.57 -10.61
N TYR A 114 -14.21 3.75 -10.98
CA TYR A 114 -13.74 4.06 -12.34
C TYR A 114 -12.21 4.16 -12.42
N THR A 115 -11.51 3.80 -11.37
CA THR A 115 -10.04 3.90 -11.29
C THR A 115 -9.45 2.50 -11.25
N ALA A 116 -9.45 1.85 -12.40
CA ALA A 116 -8.83 0.55 -12.61
C ALA A 116 -7.29 0.64 -12.48
N GLU A 117 -6.64 -0.46 -12.11
CA GLU A 117 -5.18 -0.57 -11.94
C GLU A 117 -4.42 -0.05 -13.18
N ALA A 118 -4.83 -0.46 -14.37
CA ALA A 118 -4.20 -0.04 -15.63
C ALA A 118 -4.19 1.49 -15.85
N LEU A 119 -5.18 2.23 -15.35
CA LEU A 119 -5.16 3.69 -15.44
C LEU A 119 -4.06 4.30 -14.58
N GLY A 120 -3.87 3.78 -13.36
CA GLY A 120 -2.82 4.24 -12.46
C GLY A 120 -1.44 3.98 -13.00
N ASP A 121 -1.20 2.76 -13.46
CA ASP A 121 0.11 2.30 -13.88
C ASP A 121 0.59 2.96 -15.18
N TYR A 122 -0.32 3.27 -16.10
CA TYR A 122 0.07 3.75 -17.44
C TYR A 122 -0.21 5.22 -17.70
N CYS A 123 -1.23 5.83 -17.06
CA CYS A 123 -1.75 7.11 -17.51
C CYS A 123 -1.95 8.16 -16.41
N ALA A 124 -2.11 7.79 -15.15
CA ALA A 124 -2.50 8.71 -14.08
C ALA A 124 -1.36 9.56 -13.50
N GLY A 125 -0.12 9.31 -13.92
CA GLY A 125 1.05 10.12 -13.59
C GLY A 125 2.03 9.54 -12.56
N PRO A 126 1.63 8.84 -11.48
CA PRO A 126 2.59 8.14 -10.64
C PRO A 126 3.34 7.06 -11.42
N ASN A 127 4.57 6.75 -10.99
CA ASN A 127 5.27 5.59 -11.52
C ASN A 127 4.76 4.29 -10.86
N HIS A 128 5.01 3.17 -11.51
CA HIS A 128 4.58 1.84 -11.07
C HIS A 128 5.64 1.07 -10.27
N VAL A 129 6.72 1.71 -9.86
CA VAL A 129 7.73 1.07 -8.98
C VAL A 129 7.26 1.20 -7.54
N LEU A 130 6.53 0.21 -7.12
CA LEU A 130 5.80 0.18 -5.86
C LEU A 130 6.42 -0.82 -4.87
N PRO A 131 6.19 -0.65 -3.57
CA PRO A 131 6.62 -1.61 -2.56
C PRO A 131 5.81 -2.91 -2.68
N THR A 132 6.47 -4.02 -3.01
CA THR A 132 5.91 -5.36 -3.14
C THR A 132 6.05 -6.17 -1.84
N SER A 133 5.48 -7.38 -1.78
CA SER A 133 5.70 -8.34 -0.70
C SER A 133 5.48 -7.76 0.70
N ARG A 134 4.43 -6.95 0.87
CA ARG A 134 4.04 -6.31 2.12
C ARG A 134 5.01 -5.22 2.62
N THR A 135 5.99 -4.82 1.83
CA THR A 135 6.94 -3.76 2.21
C THR A 135 6.31 -2.37 2.26
N ALA A 136 5.08 -2.19 1.75
CA ALA A 136 4.28 -0.97 1.92
C ALA A 136 4.07 -0.55 3.41
N ARG A 137 4.45 -1.40 4.37
CA ARG A 137 4.46 -1.08 5.79
C ARG A 137 5.58 -0.14 6.21
N PHE A 138 6.66 -0.06 5.44
CA PHE A 138 7.86 0.73 5.75
C PHE A 138 8.56 1.32 4.52
N SER A 139 8.10 1.00 3.32
CA SER A 139 8.62 1.54 2.05
C SER A 139 7.55 2.34 1.34
N SER A 140 7.98 3.29 0.53
CA SER A 140 7.12 4.12 -0.33
C SER A 140 7.36 3.78 -1.79
N PRO A 141 6.45 4.18 -2.70
CA PRO A 141 6.72 4.21 -4.13
C PRO A 141 8.00 4.99 -4.46
N LEU A 142 8.67 4.62 -5.53
CA LEU A 142 9.86 5.32 -6.00
C LEU A 142 9.53 6.78 -6.33
N GLY A 143 10.33 7.72 -5.81
CA GLY A 143 10.14 9.14 -6.03
C GLY A 143 11.45 9.86 -6.34
N VAL A 144 11.34 11.13 -6.73
CA VAL A 144 12.52 11.98 -6.99
C VAL A 144 13.42 12.09 -5.77
N TYR A 145 12.84 12.05 -4.57
CA TYR A 145 13.57 12.12 -3.30
C TYR A 145 14.49 10.92 -3.05
N ASP A 146 14.26 9.76 -3.70
CA ASP A 146 15.14 8.58 -3.59
C ASP A 146 16.48 8.80 -4.31
N PHE A 147 16.51 9.74 -5.23
CA PHE A 147 17.73 10.17 -5.98
C PHE A 147 18.36 11.43 -5.38
N GLN A 148 17.82 11.95 -4.27
CA GLN A 148 18.33 13.15 -3.62
C GLN A 148 19.15 12.78 -2.38
N LYS A 149 20.34 13.37 -2.29
CA LYS A 149 21.16 13.29 -1.06
C LYS A 149 20.67 14.32 -0.05
N ARG A 150 20.38 13.88 1.15
CA ARG A 150 20.01 14.74 2.28
C ARG A 150 21.22 14.88 3.22
N SER A 151 21.42 16.08 3.76
CA SER A 151 22.42 16.36 4.78
C SER A 151 21.81 17.27 5.84
N SER A 152 22.11 17.01 7.10
CA SER A 152 21.71 17.89 8.20
C SER A 152 22.70 19.04 8.29
N LEU A 153 22.19 20.27 8.41
CA LEU A 153 22.96 21.46 8.74
C LEU A 153 22.57 21.89 10.15
N ILE A 154 23.52 21.85 11.06
CA ILE A 154 23.30 22.15 12.48
C ILE A 154 24.23 23.30 12.87
N MET A 155 23.66 24.38 13.43
CA MET A 155 24.38 25.52 13.92
C MET A 155 23.73 26.00 15.22
N CYS A 156 24.53 26.21 16.25
CA CYS A 156 24.08 26.75 17.52
C CYS A 156 24.74 28.12 17.77
N SER A 157 24.03 29.01 18.45
CA SER A 157 24.64 30.19 19.12
C SER A 157 25.45 29.73 20.33
N ALA A 158 26.33 30.59 20.85
CA ALA A 158 27.12 30.29 22.05
C ALA A 158 26.22 29.96 23.25
N ASP A 159 25.16 30.75 23.47
CA ASP A 159 24.21 30.54 24.56
C ASP A 159 23.43 29.23 24.37
N GLY A 160 22.92 28.96 23.14
CA GLY A 160 22.21 27.73 22.81
C GLY A 160 23.12 26.49 22.98
N ALA A 161 24.39 26.57 22.59
CA ALA A 161 25.36 25.51 22.79
C ALA A 161 25.64 25.25 24.26
N SER A 162 25.77 26.32 25.08
CA SER A 162 25.98 26.22 26.53
C SER A 162 24.79 25.56 27.24
N GLU A 163 23.56 25.88 26.83
CA GLU A 163 22.34 25.30 27.42
C GLU A 163 22.15 23.87 27.01
N LEU A 164 22.17 23.58 25.71
CA LEU A 164 21.98 22.23 25.14
C LEU A 164 23.13 21.30 25.52
N GLY A 165 24.35 21.83 25.66
CA GLY A 165 25.55 21.07 26.03
C GLY A 165 25.43 20.37 27.37
N LYS A 166 24.71 20.97 28.32
CA LYS A 166 24.45 20.35 29.64
C LYS A 166 23.62 19.08 29.50
N THR A 167 22.58 19.13 28.64
CA THR A 167 21.72 17.97 28.37
C THR A 167 22.47 16.93 27.55
N ALA A 168 23.16 17.34 26.49
CA ALA A 168 23.94 16.47 25.63
C ALA A 168 25.03 15.71 26.41
N SER A 169 25.77 16.41 27.28
CA SER A 169 26.77 15.79 28.14
C SER A 169 26.20 14.79 29.13
N LYS A 170 24.99 15.05 29.66
CA LYS A 170 24.31 14.12 30.56
C LYS A 170 23.85 12.85 29.82
N MET A 171 23.35 13.01 28.62
CA MET A 171 22.95 11.87 27.75
C MET A 171 24.16 11.05 27.33
N ALA A 172 25.23 11.70 26.87
CA ALA A 172 26.48 11.03 26.48
C ALA A 172 27.10 10.20 27.62
N ARG A 173 27.04 10.68 28.87
CA ARG A 173 27.48 9.88 30.02
C ARG A 173 26.62 8.65 30.26
N GLY A 174 25.30 8.77 30.02
CA GLY A 174 24.37 7.62 30.09
C GLY A 174 24.67 6.54 29.08
N GLU A 175 25.21 6.90 27.91
CA GLU A 175 25.65 6.01 26.86
C GLU A 175 27.12 5.58 26.95
N ALA A 176 27.82 5.96 28.01
CA ALA A 176 29.25 5.71 28.22
C ALA A 176 30.17 6.22 27.09
N VAL A 177 29.76 7.31 26.41
CA VAL A 177 30.57 7.97 25.38
C VAL A 177 31.22 9.23 25.93
N SER A 178 32.49 9.50 25.56
CA SER A 178 33.33 10.57 26.13
C SER A 178 33.14 11.95 25.49
N TYR A 179 31.91 12.32 25.08
CA TYR A 179 31.60 13.69 24.60
C TYR A 179 31.54 14.73 25.75
N THR A 180 32.32 14.54 26.81
CA THR A 180 32.32 15.39 28.01
C THR A 180 32.95 16.77 27.78
N HIS A 181 33.68 16.98 26.69
CA HIS A 181 34.24 18.28 26.29
C HIS A 181 33.23 19.29 25.74
N LEU A 182 31.94 18.87 25.60
CA LEU A 182 30.84 19.75 25.17
C LEU A 182 30.42 20.79 26.22
N THR A 183 30.94 20.74 27.41
CA THR A 183 30.97 21.91 28.27
C THR A 183 32.10 22.81 27.80
N LEU A 184 31.86 23.59 26.75
CA LEU A 184 32.83 24.57 26.25
C LEU A 184 33.27 25.51 27.36
N PRO A 185 34.58 25.79 27.46
CA PRO A 185 35.05 26.80 28.37
C PRO A 185 34.43 28.16 28.01
N THR A 186 33.87 28.82 28.97
CA THR A 186 33.55 30.24 28.95
C THR A 186 34.79 31.08 28.69
#